data_004b4294a1045c8bdceb79a8736154f4
#
_entry.id   004b4294a1045c8bdceb79a8736154f4
#
_cell.length_a   1.000
_cell.length_b   1.000
_cell.length_c   1.000
_cell.angle_alpha   90.00
_cell.angle_beta   90.00
_cell.angle_gamma   90.00
#
_symmetry.space_group_name_H-M   'P 1'
#
loop_
_entity.id
_entity.type
_entity.pdbx_description
1 polymer ?
#
loop_
_entity_poly.entity_id
_entity_poly.type
_entity_poly.pdbx_seq_one_letter_code
_entity_poly.pdbx_strand_id
1 'polypeptide(L)'
;MGKIPLSKLTQNDLQQFYAKLKRTGRKVNVELKGTGVSDRMVRSCHALCRSSLEKAVEEGLITRNPSIGCKLPPKKNGEMKVLTQNEIVRLLNQAYDEGYYEMFLLELTTGMRRGEILGLKWRDLNLETGELNIKRQLTTKGISVPKTKSSIRTVLLPPDMLELLREMKKTAKHEWIFPSPVKEGEPRNPTAITKRFRIMLERAHCKHVRFHDLRHTFATMALENGMDVKTLSAMIGHVSSETTLNIYSHVTDTMRAQAAVKIDREIGGTDAPMPEAKDEPRQPETSEIEENFEPWKPKVRKSGTGCVYQINDHLWEGSFYPRLPDGKRKKFNVYAKTREQCEKELAKMIEQKKKEIAKMKKKMKTA
;
A
#
# COMPACT_ATOMS: atom_id res chain seq x y z
N MET A 1 -1.92 -18.03 -30.29
CA MET A 1 -1.43 -19.14 -29.43
C MET A 1 -2.52 -20.16 -29.12
N GLY A 2 -3.69 -19.81 -28.63
CA GLY A 2 -4.70 -20.78 -28.18
C GLY A 2 -5.30 -21.75 -29.21
N LYS A 3 -4.95 -21.62 -30.48
CA LYS A 3 -5.36 -22.53 -31.57
C LYS A 3 -4.21 -23.48 -32.03
N ILE A 4 -3.00 -23.31 -31.48
CA ILE A 4 -1.85 -24.14 -31.82
C ILE A 4 -1.92 -25.42 -30.97
N PRO A 5 -1.93 -26.62 -31.55
CA PRO A 5 -1.84 -27.85 -30.80
C PRO A 5 -0.56 -27.88 -29.96
N LEU A 6 -0.63 -28.43 -28.74
CA LEU A 6 0.49 -28.44 -27.79
C LEU A 6 1.76 -29.09 -28.38
N SER A 7 1.60 -30.18 -29.15
CA SER A 7 2.69 -30.89 -29.84
C SER A 7 3.38 -30.07 -30.93
N LYS A 8 2.72 -29.02 -31.45
CA LYS A 8 3.26 -28.14 -32.52
C LYS A 8 3.72 -26.77 -31.98
N LEU A 9 3.57 -26.52 -30.67
CA LEU A 9 3.95 -25.25 -30.07
C LEU A 9 5.47 -25.10 -30.04
N THR A 10 5.98 -24.01 -30.63
CA THR A 10 7.41 -23.74 -30.73
C THR A 10 7.85 -22.58 -29.81
N GLN A 11 9.15 -22.49 -29.58
CA GLN A 11 9.76 -21.35 -28.88
C GLN A 11 9.45 -20.01 -29.58
N ASN A 12 9.43 -20.02 -30.91
CA ASN A 12 9.13 -18.80 -31.69
C ASN A 12 7.70 -18.33 -31.49
N ASP A 13 6.72 -19.23 -31.40
CA ASP A 13 5.33 -18.88 -31.12
C ASP A 13 5.19 -18.19 -29.74
N LEU A 14 5.90 -18.70 -28.75
CA LEU A 14 5.95 -18.10 -27.43
C LEU A 14 6.64 -16.72 -27.44
N GLN A 15 7.75 -16.60 -28.18
CA GLN A 15 8.48 -15.33 -28.31
C GLN A 15 7.61 -14.26 -28.99
N GLN A 16 6.89 -14.62 -30.05
CA GLN A 16 5.94 -13.73 -30.72
C GLN A 16 4.78 -13.33 -29.79
N PHE A 17 4.29 -14.28 -28.99
CA PHE A 17 3.25 -14.00 -27.99
C PHE A 17 3.72 -12.98 -26.96
N TYR A 18 4.94 -13.11 -26.42
CA TYR A 18 5.49 -12.14 -25.47
C TYR A 18 5.71 -10.77 -26.09
N ALA A 19 6.17 -10.72 -27.34
CA ALA A 19 6.28 -9.47 -28.12
C ALA A 19 4.91 -8.81 -28.34
N LYS A 20 3.89 -9.60 -28.64
CA LYS A 20 2.51 -9.11 -28.79
C LYS A 20 1.96 -8.59 -27.46
N LEU A 21 2.17 -9.30 -26.34
CA LEU A 21 1.79 -8.82 -25.01
C LEU A 21 2.42 -7.47 -24.69
N LYS A 22 3.70 -7.30 -25.00
CA LYS A 22 4.44 -6.06 -24.77
C LYS A 22 3.86 -4.88 -25.57
N ARG A 23 3.40 -5.10 -26.79
CA ARG A 23 2.87 -4.06 -27.69
C ARG A 23 1.38 -3.78 -27.48
N THR A 24 0.56 -4.83 -27.41
CA THR A 24 -0.92 -4.73 -27.49
C THR A 24 -1.66 -5.64 -26.50
N GLY A 25 -0.98 -6.11 -25.43
CA GLY A 25 -1.54 -7.09 -24.50
C GLY A 25 -2.51 -6.53 -23.47
N ARG A 26 -2.59 -5.22 -23.31
CA ARG A 26 -3.48 -4.58 -22.32
C ARG A 26 -4.91 -4.51 -22.87
N LYS A 27 -5.87 -4.95 -22.05
CA LYS A 27 -7.30 -4.89 -22.37
C LYS A 27 -8.11 -3.93 -21.48
N VAL A 28 -7.53 -3.49 -20.37
CA VAL A 28 -8.21 -2.65 -19.39
C VAL A 28 -7.39 -1.39 -19.15
N ASN A 29 -8.02 -0.23 -19.04
CA ASN A 29 -7.39 1.08 -18.88
C ASN A 29 -6.35 1.40 -19.98
N VAL A 30 -6.67 1.06 -21.21
CA VAL A 30 -5.77 1.27 -22.38
C VAL A 30 -5.50 2.76 -22.59
N GLU A 31 -6.53 3.60 -22.47
CA GLU A 31 -6.44 5.06 -22.61
C GLU A 31 -5.48 5.71 -21.62
N LEU A 32 -5.42 5.17 -20.38
CA LEU A 32 -4.58 5.73 -19.31
C LEU A 32 -3.16 5.18 -19.29
N LYS A 33 -2.94 3.95 -19.77
CA LYS A 33 -1.67 3.21 -19.58
C LYS A 33 -1.07 2.67 -20.87
N GLY A 34 -1.65 3.01 -22.04
CA GLY A 34 -1.23 2.50 -23.32
C GLY A 34 -1.63 1.03 -23.57
N THR A 35 -1.39 0.55 -24.78
CA THR A 35 -1.84 -0.76 -25.27
C THR A 35 -1.01 -1.94 -24.76
N GLY A 36 0.25 -1.71 -24.39
CA GLY A 36 1.17 -2.76 -23.96
C GLY A 36 1.05 -3.09 -22.46
N VAL A 37 1.45 -4.30 -22.08
CA VAL A 37 1.59 -4.66 -20.66
C VAL A 37 3.01 -4.40 -20.17
N SER A 38 3.19 -4.29 -18.84
CA SER A 38 4.50 -4.07 -18.21
C SER A 38 5.43 -5.27 -18.39
N ASP A 39 6.75 -5.04 -18.35
CA ASP A 39 7.78 -6.08 -18.38
C ASP A 39 7.55 -7.15 -17.33
N ARG A 40 7.16 -6.74 -16.12
CA ARG A 40 6.79 -7.66 -15.04
C ARG A 40 5.63 -8.58 -15.42
N MET A 41 4.61 -8.06 -16.11
CA MET A 41 3.45 -8.87 -16.54
C MET A 41 3.87 -9.87 -17.61
N VAL A 42 4.71 -9.48 -18.59
CA VAL A 42 5.26 -10.40 -19.59
C VAL A 42 6.04 -11.53 -18.91
N ARG A 43 6.90 -11.21 -17.92
CA ARG A 43 7.65 -12.22 -17.16
C ARG A 43 6.74 -13.14 -16.34
N SER A 44 5.67 -12.60 -15.75
CA SER A 44 4.68 -13.42 -15.03
C SER A 44 3.93 -14.37 -15.96
N CYS A 45 3.55 -13.92 -17.16
CA CYS A 45 2.96 -14.79 -18.19
C CYS A 45 3.93 -15.89 -18.63
N HIS A 46 5.22 -15.54 -18.81
CA HIS A 46 6.26 -16.55 -19.12
C HIS A 46 6.38 -17.58 -18.00
N ALA A 47 6.43 -17.17 -16.75
CA ALA A 47 6.56 -18.10 -15.61
C ALA A 47 5.38 -19.09 -15.56
N LEU A 48 4.16 -18.62 -15.81
CA LEU A 48 2.97 -19.50 -15.93
C LEU A 48 3.07 -20.44 -17.12
N CYS A 49 3.43 -19.95 -18.30
CA CYS A 49 3.64 -20.79 -19.48
C CYS A 49 4.71 -21.84 -19.21
N ARG A 50 5.84 -21.45 -18.62
CA ARG A 50 6.95 -22.37 -18.32
C ARG A 50 6.52 -23.48 -17.37
N SER A 51 5.84 -23.14 -16.28
CA SER A 51 5.37 -24.12 -15.30
C SER A 51 4.34 -25.10 -15.91
N SER A 52 3.39 -24.57 -16.72
CA SER A 52 2.38 -25.42 -17.38
C SER A 52 3.00 -26.34 -18.43
N LEU A 53 3.97 -25.86 -19.19
CA LEU A 53 4.65 -26.65 -20.22
C LEU A 53 5.63 -27.65 -19.61
N GLU A 54 6.23 -27.34 -18.43
CA GLU A 54 7.02 -28.32 -17.67
C GLU A 54 6.15 -29.49 -17.23
N LYS A 55 4.95 -29.17 -16.72
CA LYS A 55 3.97 -30.21 -16.35
C LYS A 55 3.57 -31.07 -17.54
N ALA A 56 3.43 -30.48 -18.73
CA ALA A 56 3.12 -31.22 -19.95
C ALA A 56 4.29 -32.17 -20.38
N VAL A 57 5.55 -31.81 -20.09
CA VAL A 57 6.71 -32.70 -20.29
C VAL A 57 6.68 -33.84 -19.28
N GLU A 58 6.42 -33.56 -17.99
CA GLU A 58 6.29 -34.58 -16.94
C GLU A 58 5.19 -35.61 -17.24
N GLU A 59 4.10 -35.16 -17.84
CA GLU A 59 2.96 -36.01 -18.25
C GLU A 59 3.16 -36.67 -19.63
N GLY A 60 4.30 -36.47 -20.28
CA GLY A 60 4.64 -37.10 -21.56
C GLY A 60 3.86 -36.53 -22.77
N LEU A 61 3.14 -35.40 -22.63
CA LEU A 61 2.36 -34.78 -23.70
C LEU A 61 3.25 -34.08 -24.74
N ILE A 62 4.43 -33.64 -24.33
CA ILE A 62 5.48 -33.08 -25.19
C ILE A 62 6.88 -33.57 -24.72
N THR A 63 7.82 -33.64 -25.63
CA THR A 63 9.16 -34.15 -25.35
C THR A 63 10.09 -33.12 -24.70
N ARG A 64 9.80 -31.82 -24.89
CA ARG A 64 10.60 -30.71 -24.37
C ARG A 64 9.74 -29.49 -24.14
N ASN A 65 10.14 -28.66 -23.17
CA ASN A 65 9.45 -27.41 -22.87
C ASN A 65 9.88 -26.29 -23.83
N PRO A 66 9.01 -25.84 -24.76
CA PRO A 66 9.36 -24.83 -25.75
C PRO A 66 9.54 -23.40 -25.17
N SER A 67 9.25 -23.18 -23.88
CA SER A 67 9.50 -21.89 -23.25
C SER A 67 10.95 -21.67 -22.82
N ILE A 68 11.75 -22.74 -22.81
CA ILE A 68 13.18 -22.66 -22.48
C ILE A 68 13.90 -21.90 -23.61
N GLY A 69 14.76 -20.95 -23.22
CA GLY A 69 15.50 -20.11 -24.16
C GLY A 69 14.75 -18.89 -24.70
N CYS A 70 13.47 -18.66 -24.32
CA CYS A 70 12.78 -17.44 -24.65
C CYS A 70 13.46 -16.19 -24.04
N LYS A 71 13.65 -15.17 -24.86
CA LYS A 71 14.18 -13.87 -24.41
C LYS A 71 13.09 -13.06 -23.71
N LEU A 72 13.36 -12.64 -22.49
CA LEU A 72 12.43 -11.86 -21.67
C LEU A 72 12.91 -10.41 -21.50
N PRO A 73 11.98 -9.46 -21.30
CA PRO A 73 12.36 -8.09 -20.96
C PRO A 73 13.23 -8.08 -19.67
N PRO A 74 14.11 -7.09 -19.48
CA PRO A 74 14.96 -6.99 -18.29
C PRO A 74 14.12 -6.90 -17.02
N LYS A 75 14.63 -7.50 -15.93
CA LYS A 75 14.04 -7.36 -14.60
C LYS A 75 14.45 -5.99 -14.06
N LYS A 76 13.55 -5.01 -14.11
CA LYS A 76 13.77 -3.74 -13.42
C LYS A 76 13.41 -3.92 -11.95
N ASN A 77 14.40 -3.88 -11.07
CA ASN A 77 14.16 -3.73 -9.64
C ASN A 77 13.81 -2.25 -9.42
N GLY A 78 12.61 -1.96 -8.94
CA GLY A 78 12.26 -0.62 -8.51
C GLY A 78 13.03 -0.28 -7.22
N GLU A 79 13.46 0.96 -7.09
CA GLU A 79 14.01 1.45 -5.82
C GLU A 79 12.99 1.27 -4.70
N MET A 80 13.50 0.82 -3.56
CA MET A 80 12.70 0.72 -2.35
C MET A 80 12.56 2.13 -1.76
N LYS A 81 11.32 2.60 -1.67
CA LYS A 81 11.03 3.91 -1.10
C LYS A 81 10.71 3.76 0.37
N VAL A 82 11.50 4.37 1.23
CA VAL A 82 11.29 4.44 2.67
C VAL A 82 11.07 5.89 3.10
N LEU A 83 10.23 6.13 4.12
CA LEU A 83 10.05 7.46 4.67
C LEU A 83 11.24 7.83 5.55
N THR A 84 11.63 9.11 5.54
CA THR A 84 12.59 9.67 6.49
C THR A 84 11.93 9.86 7.86
N GLN A 85 12.74 10.06 8.91
CA GLN A 85 12.23 10.31 10.27
C GLN A 85 11.27 11.51 10.30
N ASN A 86 11.61 12.60 9.64
CA ASN A 86 10.78 13.80 9.57
C ASN A 86 9.46 13.55 8.81
N GLU A 87 9.49 12.78 7.72
CA GLU A 87 8.27 12.38 7.01
C GLU A 87 7.37 11.49 7.87
N ILE A 88 7.94 10.61 8.70
CA ILE A 88 7.19 9.78 9.65
C ILE A 88 6.47 10.67 10.67
N VAL A 89 7.16 11.65 11.26
CA VAL A 89 6.55 12.58 12.22
C VAL A 89 5.40 13.34 11.58
N ARG A 90 5.59 13.92 10.38
CA ARG A 90 4.53 14.63 9.67
C ARG A 90 3.33 13.74 9.32
N LEU A 91 3.60 12.50 8.88
CA LEU A 91 2.56 11.52 8.58
C LEU A 91 1.75 11.15 9.84
N LEU A 92 2.42 10.91 10.97
CA LEU A 92 1.76 10.57 12.23
C LEU A 92 0.94 11.75 12.78
N ASN A 93 1.43 12.98 12.70
CA ASN A 93 0.67 14.18 13.06
C ASN A 93 -0.59 14.32 12.20
N GLN A 94 -0.47 14.15 10.89
CA GLN A 94 -1.64 14.17 9.99
C GLN A 94 -2.60 13.01 10.28
N ALA A 95 -2.07 11.83 10.61
CA ALA A 95 -2.87 10.67 10.95
C ALA A 95 -3.63 10.85 12.28
N TYR A 96 -3.05 11.57 13.23
CA TYR A 96 -3.69 11.92 14.50
C TYR A 96 -4.95 12.77 14.25
N ASP A 97 -4.84 13.84 13.47
CA ASP A 97 -5.96 14.72 13.12
C ASP A 97 -7.08 13.99 12.34
N GLU A 98 -6.75 12.91 11.65
CA GLU A 98 -7.69 12.15 10.85
C GLU A 98 -8.21 10.86 11.53
N GLY A 99 -7.76 10.56 12.77
CA GLY A 99 -8.17 9.37 13.54
C GLY A 99 -7.61 8.06 12.98
N TYR A 100 -6.35 8.08 12.54
CA TYR A 100 -5.62 6.92 12.03
C TYR A 100 -4.26 6.71 12.72
N TYR A 101 -3.97 7.52 13.74
CA TYR A 101 -2.66 7.54 14.42
C TYR A 101 -2.23 6.16 14.91
N GLU A 102 -3.08 5.50 15.68
CA GLU A 102 -2.77 4.22 16.33
C GLU A 102 -2.52 3.12 15.29
N MET A 103 -3.23 3.15 14.16
CA MET A 103 -3.07 2.16 13.10
C MET A 103 -1.72 2.33 12.38
N PHE A 104 -1.32 3.56 12.07
CA PHE A 104 -0.03 3.79 11.40
C PHE A 104 1.14 3.67 12.36
N LEU A 105 0.98 4.07 13.62
CA LEU A 105 2.00 3.84 14.65
C LEU A 105 2.23 2.34 14.84
N LEU A 106 1.16 1.53 14.93
CA LEU A 106 1.28 0.08 15.02
C LEU A 106 2.03 -0.53 13.83
N GLU A 107 1.77 -0.04 12.60
CA GLU A 107 2.51 -0.49 11.41
C GLU A 107 4.00 -0.13 11.49
N LEU A 108 4.30 1.13 11.82
CA LEU A 108 5.66 1.65 11.89
C LEU A 108 6.48 1.09 13.06
N THR A 109 5.85 0.50 14.08
CA THR A 109 6.52 -0.13 15.21
C THR A 109 6.62 -1.65 15.11
N THR A 110 5.83 -2.29 14.25
CA THR A 110 5.77 -3.75 14.13
C THR A 110 6.07 -4.28 12.73
N GLY A 111 6.00 -3.43 11.71
CA GLY A 111 6.16 -3.82 10.31
C GLY A 111 5.12 -4.83 9.81
N MET A 112 3.94 -4.90 10.41
CA MET A 112 2.87 -5.82 10.02
C MET A 112 2.36 -5.53 8.61
N ARG A 113 1.81 -6.53 7.93
CA ARG A 113 1.13 -6.30 6.66
C ARG A 113 -0.22 -5.61 6.90
N ARG A 114 -0.63 -4.70 6.00
CA ARG A 114 -1.93 -4.02 6.08
C ARG A 114 -3.10 -4.97 6.38
N GLY A 115 -3.14 -6.12 5.72
CA GLY A 115 -4.20 -7.09 5.94
C GLY A 115 -4.15 -7.75 7.31
N GLU A 116 -2.98 -7.90 7.90
CA GLU A 116 -2.78 -8.39 9.26
C GLU A 116 -3.32 -7.38 10.27
N ILE A 117 -2.94 -6.11 10.16
CA ILE A 117 -3.42 -5.02 11.04
C ILE A 117 -4.95 -4.91 11.01
N LEU A 118 -5.53 -4.89 9.80
CA LEU A 118 -6.99 -4.78 9.65
C LEU A 118 -7.74 -6.04 10.09
N GLY A 119 -7.05 -7.16 10.24
CA GLY A 119 -7.58 -8.42 10.73
C GLY A 119 -7.45 -8.61 12.24
N LEU A 120 -6.89 -7.65 12.99
CA LEU A 120 -6.67 -7.76 14.42
C LEU A 120 -7.99 -7.66 15.21
N LYS A 121 -8.13 -8.55 16.19
CA LYS A 121 -9.20 -8.53 17.18
C LYS A 121 -8.61 -8.32 18.58
N TRP A 122 -9.37 -7.74 19.48
CA TRP A 122 -8.96 -7.53 20.85
C TRP A 122 -8.51 -8.82 21.58
N ARG A 123 -9.12 -9.95 21.25
CA ARG A 123 -8.74 -11.28 21.80
C ARG A 123 -7.35 -11.77 21.34
N ASP A 124 -6.73 -11.11 20.35
CA ASP A 124 -5.40 -11.47 19.85
C ASP A 124 -4.30 -10.73 20.61
N LEU A 125 -4.67 -9.71 21.38
CA LEU A 125 -3.76 -8.88 22.19
C LEU A 125 -3.90 -9.23 23.67
N ASN A 126 -2.78 -9.59 24.29
CA ASN A 126 -2.68 -9.62 25.74
C ASN A 126 -2.30 -8.19 26.21
N LEU A 127 -3.23 -7.52 26.89
CA LEU A 127 -3.04 -6.15 27.38
C LEU A 127 -2.11 -6.06 28.61
N GLU A 128 -1.78 -7.17 29.25
CA GLU A 128 -0.85 -7.20 30.38
C GLU A 128 0.59 -7.36 29.90
N THR A 129 0.84 -8.37 29.04
CA THR A 129 2.19 -8.70 28.56
C THR A 129 2.59 -7.93 27.31
N GLY A 130 1.65 -7.33 26.56
CA GLY A 130 1.89 -6.67 25.28
C GLY A 130 2.06 -7.65 24.11
N GLU A 131 1.79 -8.94 24.29
CA GLU A 131 1.88 -9.93 23.24
C GLU A 131 0.71 -9.84 22.28
N LEU A 132 1.01 -9.59 20.98
CA LEU A 132 0.05 -9.52 19.89
C LEU A 132 0.20 -10.73 18.95
N ASN A 133 -0.83 -11.56 18.88
CA ASN A 133 -0.87 -12.77 18.09
C ASN A 133 -1.45 -12.50 16.69
N ILE A 134 -0.66 -12.63 15.65
CA ILE A 134 -1.07 -12.44 14.26
C ILE A 134 -1.54 -13.79 13.70
N LYS A 135 -2.87 -14.00 13.64
CA LYS A 135 -3.51 -15.29 13.26
C LYS A 135 -4.29 -15.22 11.96
N ARG A 136 -4.59 -14.01 11.46
CA ARG A 136 -5.43 -13.79 10.28
C ARG A 136 -5.02 -12.56 9.51
N GLN A 137 -5.53 -12.47 8.28
CA GLN A 137 -5.40 -11.28 7.45
C GLN A 137 -6.73 -10.95 6.78
N LEU A 138 -7.00 -9.67 6.61
CA LEU A 138 -8.12 -9.18 5.82
C LEU A 138 -7.67 -8.89 4.39
N THR A 139 -8.34 -9.50 3.44
CA THR A 139 -8.13 -9.29 1.99
C THR A 139 -9.37 -8.64 1.37
N THR A 140 -9.29 -8.28 0.09
CA THR A 140 -10.47 -7.80 -0.67
C THR A 140 -11.56 -8.87 -0.85
N LYS A 141 -11.21 -10.15 -0.63
CA LYS A 141 -12.13 -11.30 -0.70
C LYS A 141 -12.68 -11.71 0.68
N GLY A 142 -12.28 -11.02 1.75
CA GLY A 142 -12.66 -11.32 3.12
C GLY A 142 -11.48 -11.77 3.98
N ILE A 143 -11.82 -12.31 5.16
CA ILE A 143 -10.83 -12.78 6.14
C ILE A 143 -10.26 -14.11 5.66
N SER A 144 -8.95 -14.25 5.76
CA SER A 144 -8.24 -15.50 5.44
C SER A 144 -7.16 -15.80 6.48
N VAL A 145 -6.86 -17.08 6.65
CA VAL A 145 -5.66 -17.49 7.37
C VAL A 145 -4.43 -17.16 6.52
N PRO A 146 -3.32 -16.73 7.11
CA PRO A 146 -2.07 -16.52 6.37
C PRO A 146 -1.63 -17.79 5.65
N LYS A 147 -1.09 -17.63 4.43
CA LYS A 147 -0.74 -18.76 3.55
C LYS A 147 0.39 -19.64 4.06
N THR A 148 1.22 -19.17 4.97
CA THR A 148 2.39 -19.89 5.49
C THR A 148 2.37 -19.93 7.02
N LYS A 149 2.91 -21.01 7.60
CA LYS A 149 3.08 -21.14 9.05
C LYS A 149 3.91 -19.99 9.66
N SER A 150 4.92 -19.51 8.95
CA SER A 150 5.77 -18.38 9.37
C SER A 150 5.03 -17.03 9.41
N SER A 151 3.86 -16.92 8.82
CA SER A 151 3.02 -15.72 8.91
C SER A 151 2.19 -15.68 10.20
N ILE A 152 2.00 -16.83 10.86
CA ILE A 152 1.40 -16.89 12.21
C ILE A 152 2.55 -16.69 13.18
N ARG A 153 2.51 -15.58 13.90
CA ARG A 153 3.58 -15.17 14.82
C ARG A 153 3.04 -14.30 15.93
N THR A 154 3.80 -14.22 17.01
CA THR A 154 3.56 -13.27 18.10
C THR A 154 4.56 -12.14 17.97
N VAL A 155 4.10 -10.91 18.16
CA VAL A 155 4.91 -9.69 18.20
C VAL A 155 4.70 -9.05 19.57
N LEU A 156 5.78 -8.63 20.21
CA LEU A 156 5.72 -7.85 21.45
C LEU A 156 5.59 -6.38 21.09
N LEU A 157 4.58 -5.72 21.64
CA LEU A 157 4.33 -4.30 21.40
C LEU A 157 5.23 -3.42 22.29
N PRO A 158 5.71 -2.27 21.77
CA PRO A 158 6.33 -1.25 22.61
C PRO A 158 5.36 -0.74 23.68
N PRO A 159 5.88 -0.34 24.88
CA PRO A 159 5.04 0.10 26.01
C PRO A 159 4.06 1.21 25.64
N ASP A 160 4.49 2.24 24.93
CA ASP A 160 3.64 3.37 24.51
C ASP A 160 2.50 2.92 23.58
N MET A 161 2.79 1.99 22.66
CA MET A 161 1.76 1.44 21.77
C MET A 161 0.75 0.61 22.55
N LEU A 162 1.21 -0.15 23.55
CA LEU A 162 0.36 -0.95 24.41
C LEU A 162 -0.60 -0.06 25.23
N GLU A 163 -0.10 1.05 25.77
CA GLU A 163 -0.92 1.99 26.53
C GLU A 163 -2.00 2.65 25.65
N LEU A 164 -1.64 3.08 24.45
CA LEU A 164 -2.61 3.60 23.48
C LEU A 164 -3.72 2.58 23.18
N LEU A 165 -3.37 1.31 23.03
CA LEU A 165 -4.37 0.26 22.78
C LEU A 165 -5.21 -0.06 24.02
N ARG A 166 -4.66 0.09 25.23
CA ARG A 166 -5.44 0.00 26.48
C ARG A 166 -6.53 1.08 26.53
N GLU A 167 -6.15 2.33 26.22
CA GLU A 167 -7.12 3.43 26.16
C GLU A 167 -8.19 3.20 25.09
N MET A 168 -7.80 2.79 23.90
CA MET A 168 -8.76 2.42 22.84
C MET A 168 -9.70 1.30 23.27
N LYS A 169 -9.22 0.33 24.05
CA LYS A 169 -10.03 -0.79 24.52
C LYS A 169 -11.14 -0.34 25.47
N LYS A 170 -10.94 0.69 26.29
CA LYS A 170 -11.96 1.22 27.22
C LYS A 170 -13.24 1.65 26.52
N THR A 171 -13.10 2.17 25.29
CA THR A 171 -14.21 2.69 24.48
C THR A 171 -14.64 1.73 23.35
N ALA A 172 -13.99 0.57 23.24
CA ALA A 172 -14.23 -0.38 22.15
C ALA A 172 -15.62 -1.03 22.24
N LYS A 173 -16.42 -0.89 21.21
CA LYS A 173 -17.76 -1.49 21.08
C LYS A 173 -17.78 -2.78 20.26
N HIS A 174 -16.69 -3.08 19.55
CA HIS A 174 -16.59 -4.19 18.59
C HIS A 174 -15.40 -5.09 18.91
N GLU A 175 -15.40 -6.29 18.33
CA GLU A 175 -14.29 -7.25 18.49
C GLU A 175 -13.00 -6.83 17.76
N TRP A 176 -13.10 -5.96 16.71
CA TRP A 176 -11.98 -5.50 15.92
C TRP A 176 -11.24 -4.36 16.61
N ILE A 177 -9.90 -4.37 16.55
CA ILE A 177 -9.09 -3.24 17.03
C ILE A 177 -9.34 -2.02 16.13
N PHE A 178 -9.47 -2.24 14.82
CA PHE A 178 -9.77 -1.18 13.84
C PHE A 178 -11.10 -1.45 13.13
N PRO A 179 -12.24 -1.13 13.78
CA PRO A 179 -13.57 -1.36 13.19
C PRO A 179 -13.86 -0.39 12.05
N SER A 180 -14.76 -0.77 11.16
CA SER A 180 -15.25 0.08 10.08
C SER A 180 -16.09 1.25 10.64
N PRO A 181 -15.84 2.50 10.23
CA PRO A 181 -16.67 3.63 10.62
C PRO A 181 -18.02 3.68 9.89
N VAL A 182 -18.23 2.81 8.90
CA VAL A 182 -19.40 2.83 8.01
C VAL A 182 -20.30 1.60 8.20
N LYS A 183 -19.69 0.46 8.50
CA LYS A 183 -20.36 -0.82 8.65
C LYS A 183 -20.11 -1.36 10.05
N GLU A 184 -21.16 -1.40 10.84
CA GLU A 184 -21.09 -1.91 12.21
C GLU A 184 -20.66 -3.38 12.25
N GLY A 185 -19.79 -3.72 13.19
CA GLY A 185 -19.29 -5.09 13.36
C GLY A 185 -18.29 -5.59 12.31
N GLU A 186 -18.00 -4.81 11.26
CA GLU A 186 -17.01 -5.17 10.24
C GLU A 186 -15.66 -4.46 10.48
N PRO A 187 -14.53 -5.05 10.01
CA PRO A 187 -13.24 -4.38 10.02
C PRO A 187 -13.15 -3.30 8.93
N ARG A 188 -12.19 -2.39 9.04
CA ARG A 188 -11.95 -1.35 8.02
C ARG A 188 -11.60 -1.95 6.66
N ASN A 189 -12.16 -1.38 5.59
CA ASN A 189 -11.94 -1.86 4.22
C ASN A 189 -10.49 -1.57 3.75
N PRO A 190 -9.72 -2.59 3.30
CA PRO A 190 -8.33 -2.42 2.88
C PRO A 190 -8.12 -1.43 1.74
N THR A 191 -9.07 -1.37 0.78
CA THR A 191 -8.99 -0.44 -0.35
C THR A 191 -9.22 1.01 0.10
N ALA A 192 -10.15 1.23 1.03
CA ALA A 192 -10.42 2.55 1.60
C ALA A 192 -9.19 3.08 2.36
N ILE A 193 -8.53 2.23 3.15
CA ILE A 193 -7.29 2.57 3.87
C ILE A 193 -6.18 2.97 2.89
N THR A 194 -5.98 2.22 1.81
CA THR A 194 -4.95 2.57 0.81
C THR A 194 -5.22 3.93 0.16
N LYS A 195 -6.47 4.22 -0.17
CA LYS A 195 -6.84 5.53 -0.72
C LYS A 195 -6.62 6.65 0.28
N ARG A 196 -7.01 6.42 1.56
CA ARG A 196 -6.85 7.41 2.62
C ARG A 196 -5.38 7.69 2.90
N PHE A 197 -4.55 6.64 2.97
CA PHE A 197 -3.11 6.75 3.17
C PHE A 197 -2.44 7.64 2.10
N ARG A 198 -2.79 7.46 0.82
CA ARG A 198 -2.26 8.33 -0.24
C ARG A 198 -2.60 9.80 -0.02
N ILE A 199 -3.86 10.08 0.36
CA ILE A 199 -4.30 11.46 0.63
C ILE A 199 -3.56 12.04 1.85
N MET A 200 -3.30 11.23 2.88
CA MET A 200 -2.56 11.68 4.06
C MET A 200 -1.10 11.98 3.73
N LEU A 201 -0.43 11.18 2.90
CA LEU A 201 0.92 11.48 2.42
C LEU A 201 0.98 12.82 1.68
N GLU A 202 0.01 13.09 0.78
CA GLU A 202 -0.10 14.35 0.07
C GLU A 202 -0.27 15.55 1.04
N ARG A 203 -1.12 15.39 2.07
CA ARG A 203 -1.40 16.42 3.09
C ARG A 203 -0.24 16.64 4.06
N ALA A 204 0.50 15.58 4.35
CA ALA A 204 1.69 15.62 5.20
C ALA A 204 2.95 16.06 4.44
N HIS A 205 2.84 16.45 3.16
CA HIS A 205 3.96 16.77 2.30
C HIS A 205 5.07 15.71 2.30
N CYS A 206 4.64 14.42 2.34
CA CYS A 206 5.53 13.29 2.29
C CYS A 206 5.64 12.78 0.85
N LYS A 207 6.79 12.18 0.51
CA LYS A 207 6.94 11.51 -0.77
C LYS A 207 5.93 10.37 -0.93
N HIS A 208 5.53 10.10 -2.17
CA HIS A 208 4.58 9.05 -2.45
C HIS A 208 5.22 7.67 -2.25
N VAL A 209 4.77 6.96 -1.21
CA VAL A 209 5.09 5.56 -0.92
C VAL A 209 3.80 4.73 -0.91
N ARG A 210 3.91 3.44 -1.16
CA ARG A 210 2.77 2.52 -1.02
C ARG A 210 2.59 2.16 0.44
N PHE A 211 1.39 1.74 0.83
CA PHE A 211 1.15 1.26 2.20
C PHE A 211 2.15 0.16 2.64
N HIS A 212 2.50 -0.75 1.75
CA HIS A 212 3.48 -1.81 2.04
C HIS A 212 4.91 -1.28 2.25
N ASP A 213 5.21 -0.09 1.75
CA ASP A 213 6.53 0.53 1.90
C ASP A 213 6.75 1.06 3.34
N LEU A 214 5.67 1.24 4.15
CA LEU A 214 5.80 1.50 5.60
C LEU A 214 6.48 0.34 6.34
N ARG A 215 6.19 -0.89 5.94
CA ARG A 215 6.90 -2.07 6.45
C ARG A 215 8.37 -2.08 6.06
N HIS A 216 8.70 -1.58 4.86
CA HIS A 216 10.10 -1.37 4.47
C HIS A 216 10.75 -0.26 5.28
N THR A 217 10.02 0.82 5.56
CA THR A 217 10.45 1.90 6.44
C THR A 217 10.78 1.35 7.86
N PHE A 218 9.86 0.58 8.46
CA PHE A 218 10.11 -0.10 9.73
C PHE A 218 11.37 -0.97 9.67
N ALA A 219 11.49 -1.82 8.63
CA ALA A 219 12.61 -2.74 8.51
C ALA A 219 13.96 -2.00 8.37
N THR A 220 14.01 -0.92 7.59
CA THR A 220 15.20 -0.09 7.45
C THR A 220 15.57 0.57 8.77
N MET A 221 14.60 1.21 9.45
CA MET A 221 14.82 1.83 10.76
C MET A 221 15.29 0.83 11.81
N ALA A 222 14.70 -0.36 11.86
CA ALA A 222 15.09 -1.40 12.81
C ALA A 222 16.55 -1.84 12.60
N LEU A 223 16.96 -2.01 11.34
CA LEU A 223 18.35 -2.34 11.01
C LEU A 223 19.31 -1.20 11.31
N GLU A 224 18.95 0.04 10.99
CA GLU A 224 19.74 1.24 11.32
C GLU A 224 19.93 1.41 12.83
N ASN A 225 18.96 0.98 13.63
CA ASN A 225 19.04 0.95 15.10
C ASN A 225 19.67 -0.35 15.65
N GLY A 226 20.34 -1.14 14.81
CA GLY A 226 21.14 -2.29 15.25
C GLY A 226 20.38 -3.59 15.50
N MET A 227 19.10 -3.68 15.08
CA MET A 227 18.38 -4.95 15.14
C MET A 227 19.01 -5.95 14.19
N ASP A 228 19.25 -7.17 14.64
CA ASP A 228 19.80 -8.23 13.78
C ASP A 228 18.73 -8.74 12.77
N VAL A 229 19.23 -9.22 11.64
CA VAL A 229 18.38 -9.67 10.50
C VAL A 229 17.47 -10.83 10.86
N LYS A 230 17.90 -11.73 11.71
CA LYS A 230 17.15 -12.94 12.08
C LYS A 230 15.95 -12.52 12.96
N THR A 231 16.17 -11.65 13.92
CA THR A 231 15.12 -11.06 14.76
C THR A 231 14.15 -10.27 13.91
N LEU A 232 14.63 -9.36 13.05
CA LEU A 232 13.79 -8.61 12.14
C LEU A 232 12.95 -9.53 11.25
N SER A 233 13.57 -10.55 10.63
CA SER A 233 12.88 -11.50 9.76
C SER A 233 11.77 -12.25 10.51
N ALA A 234 12.02 -12.64 11.75
CA ALA A 234 11.02 -13.28 12.61
C ALA A 234 9.87 -12.34 12.94
N MET A 235 10.15 -11.10 13.35
CA MET A 235 9.13 -10.09 13.67
C MET A 235 8.22 -9.78 12.48
N ILE A 236 8.80 -9.55 11.30
CA ILE A 236 8.01 -9.21 10.12
C ILE A 236 7.40 -10.44 9.42
N GLY A 237 7.85 -11.67 9.75
CA GLY A 237 7.35 -12.91 9.14
C GLY A 237 7.69 -13.01 7.65
N HIS A 238 8.98 -12.86 7.30
CA HIS A 238 9.48 -13.16 5.96
C HIS A 238 9.68 -14.66 5.79
N VAL A 239 9.22 -15.20 4.66
CA VAL A 239 9.36 -16.63 4.31
C VAL A 239 10.78 -16.94 3.84
N SER A 240 11.52 -15.95 3.31
CA SER A 240 12.90 -16.11 2.87
C SER A 240 13.76 -14.95 3.36
N SER A 241 14.96 -15.31 3.83
CA SER A 241 16.04 -14.37 4.15
C SER A 241 16.45 -13.51 2.94
N GLU A 242 16.25 -13.98 1.71
CA GLU A 242 16.52 -13.25 0.47
C GLU A 242 15.72 -11.93 0.39
N THR A 243 14.46 -11.90 0.85
CA THR A 243 13.67 -10.68 0.88
C THR A 243 14.21 -9.69 1.91
N THR A 244 14.74 -10.20 3.03
CA THR A 244 15.37 -9.37 4.06
C THR A 244 16.75 -8.91 3.60
N LEU A 245 17.52 -9.77 2.94
CA LEU A 245 18.82 -9.44 2.33
C LEU A 245 18.70 -8.38 1.23
N ASN A 246 17.62 -8.31 0.48
CA ASN A 246 17.37 -7.22 -0.48
C ASN A 246 17.17 -5.86 0.20
N ILE A 247 16.74 -5.83 1.47
CA ILE A 247 16.74 -4.60 2.30
C ILE A 247 18.19 -4.26 2.71
N TYR A 248 19.02 -5.30 2.96
CA TYR A 248 20.43 -5.15 3.28
C TYR A 248 21.32 -4.64 2.14
N SER A 249 20.91 -4.77 0.89
CA SER A 249 21.67 -4.18 -0.23
C SER A 249 21.70 -2.63 -0.17
N HIS A 250 20.88 -2.05 0.72
CA HIS A 250 20.87 -0.63 1.05
C HIS A 250 21.49 -0.36 2.43
N VAL A 251 22.54 -1.13 2.82
CA VAL A 251 23.36 -0.82 4.00
C VAL A 251 23.89 0.58 3.84
N THR A 252 23.41 1.50 4.66
CA THR A 252 23.81 2.91 4.62
C THR A 252 25.24 3.07 5.13
N ASP A 253 25.94 4.10 4.70
CA ASP A 253 27.27 4.42 5.22
C ASP A 253 27.21 4.67 6.74
N THR A 254 26.07 5.14 7.23
CA THR A 254 25.76 5.27 8.66
C THR A 254 25.85 3.93 9.41
N MET A 255 25.27 2.85 8.84
CA MET A 255 25.35 1.52 9.48
C MET A 255 26.78 0.98 9.50
N ARG A 256 27.58 1.26 8.45
CA ARG A 256 29.00 0.87 8.41
C ARG A 256 29.80 1.63 9.47
N ALA A 257 29.56 2.93 9.61
CA ALA A 257 30.21 3.75 10.62
C ALA A 257 29.85 3.31 12.05
N GLN A 258 28.56 3.03 12.31
CA GLN A 258 28.10 2.51 13.61
C GLN A 258 28.70 1.14 13.93
N ALA A 259 28.81 0.24 12.96
CA ALA A 259 29.44 -1.04 13.13
C ALA A 259 30.93 -0.91 13.47
N ALA A 260 31.64 0.00 12.80
CA ALA A 260 33.05 0.26 13.09
C ALA A 260 33.25 0.78 14.50
N VAL A 261 32.43 1.77 14.94
CA VAL A 261 32.48 2.33 16.31
C VAL A 261 32.15 1.27 17.35
N LYS A 262 31.17 0.41 17.08
CA LYS A 262 30.79 -0.67 18.01
C LYS A 262 31.93 -1.68 18.17
N ILE A 263 32.56 -2.08 17.08
CA ILE A 263 33.72 -2.98 17.10
C ILE A 263 34.87 -2.35 17.87
N ASP A 264 35.16 -1.07 17.64
CA ASP A 264 36.22 -0.34 18.35
C ASP A 264 35.98 -0.31 19.87
N ARG A 265 34.76 -0.03 20.31
CA ARG A 265 34.38 -0.08 21.73
C ARG A 265 34.52 -1.49 22.35
N GLU A 266 34.08 -2.52 21.63
CA GLU A 266 34.16 -3.91 22.14
C GLU A 266 35.60 -4.42 22.21
N ILE A 267 36.54 -3.87 21.42
CA ILE A 267 37.97 -4.22 21.43
C ILE A 267 38.77 -3.34 22.42
N GLY A 268 38.13 -2.38 23.12
CA GLY A 268 38.78 -1.53 24.11
C GLY A 268 39.35 -0.24 23.54
N GLY A 269 38.82 0.23 22.42
CA GLY A 269 39.11 1.57 21.87
C GLY A 269 38.62 2.70 22.79
N THR A 270 39.32 3.83 22.76
CA THR A 270 38.92 5.05 23.49
C THR A 270 37.61 5.58 22.93
N ASP A 271 36.79 6.24 23.79
CA ASP A 271 35.54 6.92 23.41
C ASP A 271 35.79 8.06 22.39
N ALA A 272 36.05 7.69 21.14
CA ALA A 272 36.11 8.66 20.08
C ALA A 272 34.68 9.13 19.74
N PRO A 273 34.42 10.44 19.56
CA PRO A 273 33.13 10.91 19.12
C PRO A 273 32.78 10.27 17.78
N MET A 274 31.53 9.84 17.64
CA MET A 274 31.03 9.29 16.37
C MET A 274 31.33 10.27 15.24
N PRO A 275 31.90 9.82 14.13
CA PRO A 275 31.99 10.67 12.94
C PRO A 275 30.56 11.06 12.56
N GLU A 276 30.29 12.35 12.55
CA GLU A 276 29.03 12.88 12.00
C GLU A 276 28.85 12.29 10.60
N ALA A 277 27.75 11.62 10.37
CA ALA A 277 27.43 11.13 9.05
C ALA A 277 27.51 12.33 8.10
N LYS A 278 28.45 12.31 7.16
CA LYS A 278 28.44 13.28 6.08
C LYS A 278 27.15 12.99 5.32
N ASP A 279 26.14 13.78 5.61
CA ASP A 279 24.95 13.84 4.78
C ASP A 279 25.41 14.09 3.36
N GLU A 280 25.14 13.15 2.45
CA GLU A 280 25.16 13.49 1.03
C GLU A 280 24.29 14.74 0.87
N PRO A 281 24.67 15.68 -0.01
CA PRO A 281 23.94 16.94 -0.12
C PRO A 281 22.47 16.69 -0.42
N ARG A 282 21.65 16.71 0.64
CA ARG A 282 20.20 16.72 0.54
C ARG A 282 19.81 17.97 -0.20
N GLN A 283 19.04 17.81 -1.24
CA GLN A 283 18.45 18.94 -1.94
C GLN A 283 17.79 19.88 -0.92
N PRO A 284 18.00 21.20 -1.00
CA PRO A 284 17.68 22.18 0.06
C PRO A 284 16.18 22.54 0.19
N GLU A 285 15.26 21.62 -0.16
CA GLU A 285 13.83 21.94 -0.18
C GLU A 285 13.06 21.59 1.12
N THR A 286 13.73 21.06 2.15
CA THR A 286 13.00 20.54 3.34
C THR A 286 13.09 21.40 4.60
N SER A 287 14.06 22.29 4.74
CA SER A 287 14.33 23.00 6.01
C SER A 287 13.28 24.06 6.37
N GLU A 288 12.63 24.72 5.40
CA GLU A 288 11.58 25.73 5.68
C GLU A 288 10.20 25.12 5.98
N ILE A 289 9.99 23.85 5.61
CA ILE A 289 8.68 23.17 5.80
C ILE A 289 8.60 22.56 7.22
N GLU A 290 9.72 22.28 7.86
CA GLU A 290 9.76 21.54 9.14
C GLU A 290 9.41 22.38 10.35
N GLU A 291 9.73 23.68 10.37
CA GLU A 291 9.45 24.57 11.51
C GLU A 291 8.00 25.05 11.61
N ASN A 292 7.20 24.97 10.51
CA ASN A 292 5.85 25.51 10.46
C ASN A 292 4.81 24.53 9.90
N PHE A 293 5.02 23.21 10.00
CA PHE A 293 4.02 22.25 9.54
C PHE A 293 2.78 22.25 10.44
N GLU A 294 1.67 22.76 9.93
CA GLU A 294 0.34 22.56 10.53
C GLU A 294 -0.40 21.45 9.77
N PRO A 295 -0.92 20.42 10.47
CA PRO A 295 -1.73 19.38 9.82
C PRO A 295 -2.93 19.97 9.08
N TRP A 296 -3.13 19.54 7.83
CA TRP A 296 -4.27 20.00 7.05
C TRP A 296 -5.58 19.50 7.68
N LYS A 297 -6.42 20.44 8.13
CA LYS A 297 -7.76 20.14 8.66
C LYS A 297 -8.78 20.11 7.52
N PRO A 298 -9.56 19.02 7.37
CA PRO A 298 -10.55 18.94 6.31
C PRO A 298 -11.61 20.03 6.49
N LYS A 299 -11.77 20.92 5.49
CA LYS A 299 -12.96 21.78 5.42
C LYS A 299 -14.17 20.88 5.24
N VAL A 300 -15.05 20.83 6.23
CA VAL A 300 -16.31 20.08 6.13
C VAL A 300 -17.16 20.76 5.05
N ARG A 301 -17.24 20.13 3.88
CA ARG A 301 -18.12 20.61 2.80
C ARG A 301 -19.57 20.36 3.20
N LYS A 302 -20.44 21.31 2.92
CA LYS A 302 -21.89 21.16 3.13
C LYS A 302 -22.39 19.91 2.39
N SER A 303 -23.24 19.11 3.03
CA SER A 303 -23.82 17.91 2.43
C SER A 303 -24.52 18.27 1.10
N GLY A 304 -24.27 17.51 0.04
CA GLY A 304 -24.89 17.74 -1.28
C GLY A 304 -24.11 18.66 -2.23
N THR A 305 -22.86 19.02 -1.93
CA THR A 305 -21.99 19.82 -2.81
C THR A 305 -21.03 19.00 -3.68
N GLY A 306 -21.06 17.65 -3.58
CA GLY A 306 -20.15 16.76 -4.31
C GLY A 306 -18.72 16.85 -3.82
N CYS A 307 -17.80 16.17 -4.51
CA CYS A 307 -16.36 16.22 -4.25
C CYS A 307 -15.58 16.30 -5.55
N VAL A 308 -14.43 17.00 -5.52
CA VAL A 308 -13.50 17.10 -6.64
C VAL A 308 -12.16 16.55 -6.18
N TYR A 309 -11.57 15.68 -7.00
CA TYR A 309 -10.24 15.11 -6.74
C TYR A 309 -9.48 14.95 -8.06
N GLN A 310 -8.17 15.03 -7.96
CA GLN A 310 -7.27 14.86 -9.09
C GLN A 310 -7.09 13.37 -9.40
N ILE A 311 -7.24 12.99 -10.66
CA ILE A 311 -6.99 11.62 -11.13
C ILE A 311 -5.54 11.44 -11.54
N ASN A 312 -5.00 12.45 -12.23
CA ASN A 312 -3.60 12.55 -12.66
C ASN A 312 -3.23 14.02 -12.86
N ASP A 313 -2.00 14.31 -13.29
CA ASP A 313 -1.47 15.67 -13.45
C ASP A 313 -2.26 16.55 -14.41
N HIS A 314 -3.12 15.97 -15.26
CA HIS A 314 -3.87 16.66 -16.31
C HIS A 314 -5.38 16.45 -16.24
N LEU A 315 -5.90 15.74 -15.22
CA LEU A 315 -7.32 15.38 -15.17
C LEU A 315 -7.88 15.42 -13.75
N TRP A 316 -8.97 16.15 -13.57
CA TRP A 316 -9.76 16.27 -12.35
C TRP A 316 -11.11 15.60 -12.52
N GLU A 317 -11.56 14.84 -11.52
CA GLU A 317 -12.90 14.26 -11.46
C GLU A 317 -13.73 14.95 -10.37
N GLY A 318 -14.89 15.48 -10.76
CA GLY A 318 -15.93 15.90 -9.85
C GLY A 318 -17.00 14.82 -9.73
N SER A 319 -17.40 14.46 -8.52
CA SER A 319 -18.42 13.43 -8.31
C SER A 319 -19.52 13.87 -7.36
N PHE A 320 -20.76 13.49 -7.69
CA PHE A 320 -21.97 13.77 -6.92
C PHE A 320 -22.80 12.50 -6.73
N TYR A 321 -23.26 12.23 -5.50
CA TYR A 321 -23.97 11.03 -5.11
C TYR A 321 -25.35 11.36 -4.52
N PRO A 322 -26.32 11.78 -5.32
CA PRO A 322 -27.67 12.02 -4.82
C PRO A 322 -28.40 10.72 -4.49
N ARG A 323 -29.36 10.82 -3.56
CA ARG A 323 -30.35 9.78 -3.34
C ARG A 323 -31.51 10.00 -4.30
N LEU A 324 -31.79 9.01 -5.15
CA LEU A 324 -32.92 9.01 -6.08
C LEU A 324 -34.23 8.75 -5.34
N PRO A 325 -35.42 9.03 -5.96
CA PRO A 325 -36.71 8.77 -5.35
C PRO A 325 -36.98 7.31 -4.96
N ASP A 326 -36.34 6.35 -5.64
CA ASP A 326 -36.35 4.90 -5.33
C ASP A 326 -35.49 4.52 -4.12
N GLY A 327 -34.89 5.52 -3.41
CA GLY A 327 -34.02 5.31 -2.26
C GLY A 327 -32.57 4.95 -2.59
N LYS A 328 -32.25 4.61 -3.83
CA LYS A 328 -30.90 4.25 -4.27
C LYS A 328 -30.02 5.48 -4.46
N ARG A 329 -28.71 5.32 -4.21
CA ARG A 329 -27.72 6.36 -4.53
C ARG A 329 -27.09 6.07 -5.90
N LYS A 330 -27.04 7.09 -6.76
CA LYS A 330 -26.39 7.00 -8.07
C LYS A 330 -25.23 7.97 -8.17
N LYS A 331 -24.09 7.51 -8.68
CA LYS A 331 -22.89 8.35 -8.92
C LYS A 331 -23.02 9.06 -10.26
N PHE A 332 -22.77 10.38 -10.26
CA PHE A 332 -22.61 11.20 -11.46
C PHE A 332 -21.23 11.85 -11.41
N ASN A 333 -20.52 11.85 -12.53
CA ASN A 333 -19.17 12.39 -12.63
C ASN A 333 -19.07 13.43 -13.71
N VAL A 334 -18.17 14.40 -13.50
CA VAL A 334 -17.66 15.33 -14.52
C VAL A 334 -16.15 15.29 -14.51
N TYR A 335 -15.53 15.60 -15.64
CA TYR A 335 -14.08 15.58 -15.81
C TYR A 335 -13.62 16.88 -16.43
N ALA A 336 -12.52 17.46 -15.93
CA ALA A 336 -11.93 18.66 -16.48
C ALA A 336 -10.41 18.65 -16.35
N LYS A 337 -9.73 19.48 -17.16
CA LYS A 337 -8.27 19.58 -17.14
C LYS A 337 -7.74 20.34 -15.93
N THR A 338 -8.53 21.24 -15.36
CA THR A 338 -8.15 22.01 -14.17
C THR A 338 -9.18 21.83 -13.06
N ARG A 339 -8.74 22.05 -11.82
CA ARG A 339 -9.61 21.96 -10.65
C ARG A 339 -10.77 22.93 -10.71
N GLU A 340 -10.50 24.17 -11.09
CA GLU A 340 -11.50 25.24 -11.17
C GLU A 340 -12.59 24.95 -12.21
N GLN A 341 -12.19 24.45 -13.39
CA GLN A 341 -13.13 24.00 -14.40
C GLN A 341 -13.98 22.85 -13.90
N CYS A 342 -13.37 21.87 -13.22
CA CYS A 342 -14.06 20.72 -12.67
C CYS A 342 -15.07 21.12 -11.60
N GLU A 343 -14.74 22.10 -10.74
CA GLU A 343 -15.65 22.64 -9.71
C GLU A 343 -16.85 23.37 -10.35
N LYS A 344 -16.62 24.16 -11.42
CA LYS A 344 -17.68 24.85 -12.17
C LYS A 344 -18.63 23.88 -12.86
N GLU A 345 -18.09 22.87 -13.54
CA GLU A 345 -18.90 21.86 -14.22
C GLU A 345 -19.66 20.97 -13.23
N LEU A 346 -19.03 20.61 -12.11
CA LEU A 346 -19.67 19.87 -11.05
C LEU A 346 -20.86 20.63 -10.47
N ALA A 347 -20.71 21.92 -10.22
CA ALA A 347 -21.79 22.77 -9.71
C ALA A 347 -22.99 22.82 -10.66
N LYS A 348 -22.76 23.00 -11.97
CA LYS A 348 -23.79 22.96 -13.02
C LYS A 348 -24.51 21.60 -13.05
N MET A 349 -23.74 20.50 -13.05
CA MET A 349 -24.31 19.16 -13.06
C MET A 349 -25.17 18.90 -11.81
N ILE A 350 -24.71 19.32 -10.62
CA ILE A 350 -25.46 19.17 -9.36
C ILE A 350 -26.81 19.88 -9.44
N GLU A 351 -26.82 21.09 -9.95
CA GLU A 351 -28.06 21.87 -10.11
C GLU A 351 -29.02 21.20 -11.07
N GLN A 352 -28.53 20.74 -12.22
CA GLN A 352 -29.33 20.02 -13.20
C GLN A 352 -29.92 18.73 -12.61
N LYS A 353 -29.09 17.92 -11.92
CA LYS A 353 -29.53 16.65 -11.31
C LYS A 353 -30.52 16.87 -10.15
N LYS A 354 -30.36 17.93 -9.38
CA LYS A 354 -31.35 18.31 -8.36
C LYS A 354 -32.71 18.65 -8.99
N LYS A 355 -32.74 19.37 -10.12
CA LYS A 355 -33.98 19.69 -10.85
C LYS A 355 -34.63 18.42 -11.42
N GLU A 356 -33.84 17.50 -12.01
CA GLU A 356 -34.33 16.22 -12.52
C GLU A 356 -34.95 15.36 -11.41
N ILE A 357 -34.25 15.23 -10.27
CA ILE A 357 -34.72 14.45 -9.13
C ILE A 357 -36.01 15.06 -8.54
N ALA A 358 -36.10 16.39 -8.49
CA ALA A 358 -37.31 17.08 -8.04
C ALA A 358 -38.52 16.83 -8.97
N LYS A 359 -38.30 16.79 -10.29
CA LYS A 359 -39.33 16.43 -11.28
C LYS A 359 -39.77 14.94 -11.11
N MET A 360 -38.82 14.03 -10.88
CA MET A 360 -39.12 12.62 -10.63
C MET A 360 -39.96 12.43 -9.34
N LYS A 361 -39.59 13.16 -8.26
CA LYS A 361 -40.38 13.12 -7.00
C LYS A 361 -41.79 13.66 -7.16
N LYS A 362 -41.99 14.70 -8.00
CA LYS A 362 -43.35 15.21 -8.29
C LYS A 362 -44.18 14.17 -9.07
N LYS A 363 -43.59 13.52 -10.10
CA LYS A 363 -44.29 12.47 -10.86
C LYS A 363 -44.65 11.23 -10.02
N MET A 364 -43.83 10.87 -9.02
CA MET A 364 -44.14 9.74 -8.10
C MET A 364 -45.16 10.09 -7.03
N LYS A 365 -45.48 11.37 -6.81
CA LYS A 365 -46.55 11.81 -5.89
C LYS A 365 -47.90 11.97 -6.58
N THR A 366 -47.91 12.05 -7.91
CA THR A 366 -49.12 12.20 -8.76
C THR A 366 -49.55 10.90 -9.45
N ALA A 367 -48.78 9.82 -9.30
CA ALA A 367 -49.12 8.44 -9.66
C ALA A 367 -49.42 7.67 -8.37
#